data_77f06c5e57a2bf02e2632fbef522491a
#
_entry.id   77f06c5e57a2bf02e2632fbef522491a
#
_cell.length_a   1.000
_cell.length_b   1.000
_cell.length_c   1.000
_cell.angle_alpha   90.00
_cell.angle_beta   90.00
_cell.angle_gamma   90.00
#
_symmetry.space_group_name_H-M   'P 1'
#
loop_
_entity.id
_entity.type
_entity.pdbx_description
1 polymer ?
#
loop_
_entity_poly.entity_id
_entity_poly.type
_entity_poly.pdbx_seq_one_letter_code
_entity_poly.pdbx_strand_id
1 'polypeptide(L)'
;MTTEQHILACIDGSIVTEPVCDYAAWYASRLGLSVGLLHVSDVPVSSRRDLSGAIGIDSRQFLLEELTQLDEQRAKIVNRYSNALIQDAKSYLQSSFKGIEVSTYQRRGKLLPAIEHFKEKNRAIIMGRRGEDHRNSRINIGSQIETVARASSIPVLICSEPYREPKSYMVAFDGSKTAVKATQMVAKSELLKDLQGHIVMVGNKKDSLKQSLTDAVEHITSSGFMVEAHHLSELDAVDGLLRFQVENDIDIMVVGAYGNSKLQRFFLGSTTTEIIASTLSPVILVH
;
A
#
# COMPACT_ATOMS: atom_id res chain seq x y z
N MET A 1 9.13 -26.59 7.68
CA MET A 1 8.33 -25.60 8.45
C MET A 1 7.79 -24.62 7.42
N THR A 2 6.52 -24.72 7.09
CA THR A 2 5.84 -23.73 6.26
C THR A 2 5.83 -22.43 7.05
N THR A 3 6.52 -21.41 6.57
CA THR A 3 6.52 -20.07 7.17
C THR A 3 5.08 -19.57 7.09
N GLU A 4 4.42 -19.38 8.23
CA GLU A 4 3.07 -18.80 8.26
C GLU A 4 3.11 -17.43 7.60
N GLN A 5 2.45 -17.33 6.45
CA GLN A 5 2.34 -16.07 5.72
C GLN A 5 1.21 -15.23 6.33
N HIS A 6 1.37 -13.92 6.28
CA HIS A 6 0.36 -12.97 6.74
C HIS A 6 0.22 -11.78 5.79
N ILE A 7 -0.85 -11.04 5.96
CA ILE A 7 -1.07 -9.74 5.32
C ILE A 7 -0.49 -8.67 6.26
N LEU A 8 0.51 -7.92 5.77
CA LEU A 8 1.17 -6.90 6.57
C LEU A 8 0.41 -5.57 6.47
N ALA A 9 -0.21 -5.14 7.56
CA ALA A 9 -0.89 -3.86 7.69
C ALA A 9 0.03 -2.81 8.33
N CYS A 10 0.39 -1.77 7.59
CA CYS A 10 1.23 -0.68 8.06
C CYS A 10 0.35 0.45 8.63
N ILE A 11 0.41 0.67 9.94
CA ILE A 11 -0.40 1.64 10.68
C ILE A 11 0.46 2.74 11.29
N ASP A 12 -0.05 3.98 11.31
CA ASP A 12 0.66 5.16 11.80
C ASP A 12 -0.13 6.01 12.81
N GLY A 13 -1.38 5.63 13.11
CA GLY A 13 -2.27 6.37 14.00
C GLY A 13 -3.02 7.52 13.32
N SER A 14 -2.91 7.66 12.00
CA SER A 14 -3.72 8.58 11.23
C SER A 14 -5.17 8.08 11.07
N ILE A 15 -6.03 8.92 10.48
CA ILE A 15 -7.43 8.59 10.19
C ILE A 15 -7.60 7.38 9.27
N VAL A 16 -6.56 6.99 8.52
CA VAL A 16 -6.59 5.82 7.64
C VAL A 16 -6.21 4.51 8.35
N THR A 17 -5.88 4.54 9.64
CA THR A 17 -5.52 3.33 10.41
C THR A 17 -6.66 2.30 10.43
N GLU A 18 -7.91 2.73 10.67
CA GLU A 18 -9.08 1.82 10.65
C GLU A 18 -9.31 1.25 9.24
N PRO A 19 -9.39 2.04 8.15
CA PRO A 19 -9.47 1.49 6.79
C PRO A 19 -8.33 0.53 6.44
N VAL A 20 -7.10 0.79 6.87
CA VAL A 20 -5.96 -0.15 6.68
C VAL A 20 -6.22 -1.47 7.38
N CYS A 21 -6.74 -1.45 8.61
CA CYS A 21 -7.12 -2.65 9.34
C CYS A 21 -8.25 -3.42 8.63
N ASP A 22 -9.29 -2.73 8.19
CA ASP A 22 -10.43 -3.33 7.50
C ASP A 22 -10.03 -4.00 6.19
N TYR A 23 -9.27 -3.31 5.34
CA TYR A 23 -8.76 -3.90 4.09
C TYR A 23 -7.78 -5.05 4.36
N ALA A 24 -6.98 -4.99 5.42
CA ALA A 24 -6.09 -6.09 5.79
C ALA A 24 -6.88 -7.31 6.25
N ALA A 25 -7.94 -7.12 7.03
CA ALA A 25 -8.82 -8.18 7.47
C ALA A 25 -9.60 -8.80 6.30
N TRP A 26 -10.16 -7.97 5.42
CA TRP A 26 -10.80 -8.42 4.18
C TRP A 26 -9.85 -9.26 3.33
N TYR A 27 -8.64 -8.75 3.08
CA TYR A 27 -7.62 -9.44 2.28
C TYR A 27 -7.22 -10.77 2.92
N ALA A 28 -6.96 -10.77 4.22
CA ALA A 28 -6.58 -11.95 4.99
C ALA A 28 -7.69 -13.01 4.99
N SER A 29 -8.93 -12.60 5.22
CA SER A 29 -10.10 -13.50 5.22
C SER A 29 -10.31 -14.18 3.87
N ARG A 30 -10.14 -13.45 2.76
CA ARG A 30 -10.26 -13.99 1.39
C ARG A 30 -9.19 -15.06 1.09
N LEU A 31 -8.01 -14.96 1.69
CA LEU A 31 -6.90 -15.88 1.45
C LEU A 31 -6.69 -16.90 2.58
N GLY A 32 -7.47 -16.88 3.64
CA GLY A 32 -7.28 -17.74 4.81
C GLY A 32 -5.95 -17.48 5.54
N LEU A 33 -5.53 -16.21 5.62
CA LEU A 33 -4.27 -15.78 6.22
C LEU A 33 -4.50 -14.96 7.51
N SER A 34 -3.45 -14.81 8.31
CA SER A 34 -3.43 -13.92 9.48
C SER A 34 -3.09 -12.47 9.07
N VAL A 35 -3.26 -11.51 10.00
CA VAL A 35 -2.84 -10.12 9.85
C VAL A 35 -1.63 -9.85 10.72
N GLY A 36 -0.61 -9.21 10.14
CA GLY A 36 0.52 -8.65 10.86
C GLY A 36 0.41 -7.12 10.93
N LEU A 37 0.16 -6.56 12.12
CA LEU A 37 0.16 -5.12 12.32
C LEU A 37 1.58 -4.61 12.49
N LEU A 38 2.03 -3.72 11.64
CA LEU A 38 3.33 -3.07 11.72
C LEU A 38 3.16 -1.57 12.00
N HIS A 39 3.73 -1.12 13.11
CA HIS A 39 3.94 0.30 13.38
C HIS A 39 5.43 0.62 13.44
N VAL A 40 5.84 1.67 12.72
CA VAL A 40 7.22 2.14 12.69
C VAL A 40 7.25 3.57 13.23
N SER A 41 7.88 3.75 14.37
CA SER A 41 8.09 5.08 14.96
C SER A 41 9.40 5.69 14.45
N ASP A 42 9.38 6.99 14.17
CA ASP A 42 10.60 7.70 13.81
C ASP A 42 11.64 7.64 14.94
N VAL A 43 12.90 7.49 14.57
CA VAL A 43 14.00 7.73 15.51
C VAL A 43 14.09 9.24 15.67
N PRO A 44 13.95 9.76 16.89
CA PRO A 44 14.24 11.16 17.10
C PRO A 44 15.65 11.43 16.59
N VAL A 45 15.76 12.27 15.59
CA VAL A 45 17.08 12.80 15.21
C VAL A 45 17.51 13.63 16.42
N SER A 46 18.35 13.02 17.29
CA SER A 46 19.12 13.83 18.21
C SER A 46 19.86 14.81 17.32
N SER A 47 19.39 16.04 17.32
CA SER A 47 20.11 17.12 16.65
C SER A 47 21.43 17.22 17.42
N ARG A 48 22.44 16.47 16.99
CA ARG A 48 23.82 16.79 17.27
C ARG A 48 24.08 18.12 16.56
N ARG A 49 23.45 19.17 17.10
CA ARG A 49 23.89 20.52 16.77
C ARG A 49 25.32 20.56 17.23
N ASP A 50 26.20 20.81 16.30
CA ASP A 50 27.60 21.06 16.58
C ASP A 50 27.66 22.33 17.43
N LEU A 51 27.69 22.16 18.76
CA LEU A 51 27.82 23.22 19.75
C LEU A 51 29.31 23.62 19.93
N SER A 52 30.16 23.32 18.94
CA SER A 52 31.61 23.41 19.03
C SER A 52 32.17 24.83 19.08
N GLY A 53 31.36 25.89 19.21
CA GLY A 53 31.89 27.26 19.05
C GLY A 53 31.66 28.26 20.18
N ALA A 54 30.80 28.02 21.16
CA ALA A 54 30.32 29.12 22.02
C ALA A 54 30.14 28.87 23.52
N ILE A 55 30.41 27.65 24.03
CA ILE A 55 30.03 27.28 25.40
C ILE A 55 31.22 26.69 26.15
N GLY A 56 31.47 27.11 27.40
CA GLY A 56 32.50 26.55 28.27
C GLY A 56 32.31 25.04 28.53
N ILE A 57 33.40 24.33 28.86
CA ILE A 57 33.44 22.85 28.95
C ILE A 57 32.39 22.32 29.94
N ASP A 58 32.23 22.94 31.09
CA ASP A 58 31.27 22.50 32.13
C ASP A 58 29.81 22.72 31.71
N SER A 59 29.52 23.85 31.06
CA SER A 59 28.16 24.15 30.56
C SER A 59 27.76 23.20 29.43
N ARG A 60 28.72 22.74 28.63
CA ARG A 60 28.50 21.77 27.55
C ARG A 60 28.10 20.40 28.12
N GLN A 61 28.76 19.93 29.15
CA GLN A 61 28.45 18.63 29.76
C GLN A 61 27.05 18.65 30.36
N PHE A 62 26.70 19.68 31.11
CA PHE A 62 25.37 19.86 31.70
C PHE A 62 24.26 19.83 30.64
N LEU A 63 24.43 20.59 29.55
CA LEU A 63 23.47 20.62 28.44
C LEU A 63 23.34 19.27 27.72
N LEU A 64 24.43 18.52 27.57
CA LEU A 64 24.39 17.17 26.97
C LEU A 64 23.63 16.19 27.87
N GLU A 65 23.82 16.26 29.18
CA GLU A 65 23.06 15.44 30.14
C GLU A 65 21.57 15.78 30.13
N GLU A 66 21.21 17.06 30.07
CA GLU A 66 19.81 17.51 29.98
C GLU A 66 19.16 17.05 28.64
N LEU A 67 19.85 17.19 27.52
CA LEU A 67 19.40 16.70 26.22
C LEU A 67 19.20 15.19 26.24
N THR A 68 20.09 14.44 26.86
CA THR A 68 19.98 12.99 26.98
C THR A 68 18.74 12.59 27.78
N GLN A 69 18.48 13.28 28.89
CA GLN A 69 17.27 13.04 29.71
C GLN A 69 15.97 13.34 28.93
N LEU A 70 15.95 14.44 28.17
CA LEU A 70 14.82 14.80 27.31
C LEU A 70 14.60 13.77 26.22
N ASP A 71 15.65 13.29 25.57
CA ASP A 71 15.58 12.23 24.55
C ASP A 71 15.05 10.92 25.12
N GLU A 72 15.48 10.53 26.35
CA GLU A 72 14.95 9.37 27.07
C GLU A 72 13.46 9.51 27.39
N GLN A 73 13.05 10.68 27.90
CA GLN A 73 11.64 10.94 28.22
C GLN A 73 10.78 10.88 26.93
N ARG A 74 11.24 11.50 25.86
CA ARG A 74 10.58 11.45 24.54
C ARG A 74 10.46 10.00 24.04
N ALA A 75 11.54 9.22 24.12
CA ALA A 75 11.52 7.81 23.72
C ALA A 75 10.50 6.98 24.51
N LYS A 76 10.35 7.24 25.84
CA LYS A 76 9.33 6.59 26.67
C LYS A 76 7.91 6.95 26.26
N ILE A 77 7.66 8.22 25.88
CA ILE A 77 6.36 8.68 25.42
C ILE A 77 6.02 8.04 24.05
N VAL A 78 6.95 8.08 23.11
CA VAL A 78 6.78 7.47 21.77
C VAL A 78 6.49 5.97 21.89
N ASN A 79 7.22 5.26 22.76
CA ASN A 79 6.97 3.83 23.00
C ASN A 79 5.58 3.56 23.56
N ARG A 80 5.13 4.36 24.52
CA ARG A 80 3.77 4.20 25.10
C ARG A 80 2.70 4.45 24.05
N TYR A 81 2.85 5.51 23.24
CA TYR A 81 1.95 5.81 22.14
C TYR A 81 1.91 4.66 21.13
N SER A 82 3.08 4.19 20.66
CA SER A 82 3.16 3.09 19.71
C SER A 82 2.54 1.79 20.23
N ASN A 83 2.73 1.48 21.49
CA ASN A 83 2.12 0.31 22.13
C ASN A 83 0.59 0.45 22.21
N ALA A 84 0.10 1.61 22.62
CA ALA A 84 -1.35 1.88 22.68
C ALA A 84 -1.97 1.74 21.29
N LEU A 85 -1.42 2.41 20.27
CA LEU A 85 -1.88 2.33 18.89
C LEU A 85 -1.99 0.89 18.38
N ILE A 86 -0.93 0.09 18.59
CA ILE A 86 -0.92 -1.31 18.14
C ILE A 86 -1.98 -2.13 18.90
N GLN A 87 -2.13 -1.94 20.20
CA GLN A 87 -3.11 -2.68 21.00
C GLN A 87 -4.55 -2.28 20.63
N ASP A 88 -4.81 -1.00 20.38
CA ASP A 88 -6.11 -0.51 19.94
C ASP A 88 -6.47 -1.10 18.56
N ALA A 89 -5.55 -1.06 17.60
CA ALA A 89 -5.75 -1.65 16.27
C ALA A 89 -5.95 -3.18 16.35
N LYS A 90 -5.21 -3.88 17.21
CA LYS A 90 -5.39 -5.31 17.44
C LYS A 90 -6.77 -5.62 18.02
N SER A 91 -7.18 -4.87 19.05
CA SER A 91 -8.49 -5.03 19.70
C SER A 91 -9.63 -4.74 18.71
N TYR A 92 -9.48 -3.70 17.89
CA TYR A 92 -10.41 -3.37 16.81
C TYR A 92 -10.58 -4.55 15.84
N LEU A 93 -9.48 -5.08 15.29
CA LEU A 93 -9.51 -6.22 14.37
C LEU A 93 -10.18 -7.44 14.99
N GLN A 94 -9.85 -7.80 16.22
CA GLN A 94 -10.38 -8.97 16.90
C GLN A 94 -11.86 -8.84 17.26
N SER A 95 -12.34 -7.61 17.51
CA SER A 95 -13.75 -7.35 17.80
C SER A 95 -14.60 -7.29 16.52
N SER A 96 -14.06 -6.69 15.45
CA SER A 96 -14.79 -6.48 14.19
C SER A 96 -14.78 -7.71 13.28
N PHE A 97 -13.71 -8.53 13.33
CA PHE A 97 -13.53 -9.69 12.45
C PHE A 97 -13.27 -10.96 13.26
N LYS A 98 -14.35 -11.78 13.41
CA LYS A 98 -14.28 -13.01 14.22
C LYS A 98 -13.29 -14.03 13.60
N GLY A 99 -12.43 -14.57 14.46
CA GLY A 99 -11.51 -15.66 14.08
C GLY A 99 -10.25 -15.20 13.35
N ILE A 100 -10.03 -13.90 13.19
CA ILE A 100 -8.79 -13.40 12.57
C ILE A 100 -7.63 -13.48 13.57
N GLU A 101 -6.53 -14.09 13.15
CA GLU A 101 -5.29 -14.09 13.92
C GLU A 101 -4.50 -12.82 13.65
N VAL A 102 -4.05 -12.13 14.73
CA VAL A 102 -3.36 -10.85 14.64
C VAL A 102 -2.03 -10.91 15.36
N SER A 103 -0.95 -10.81 14.61
CA SER A 103 0.42 -10.60 15.12
C SER A 103 0.75 -9.10 15.12
N THR A 104 1.62 -8.67 16.04
CA THR A 104 1.97 -7.26 16.18
C THR A 104 3.47 -7.06 16.11
N TYR A 105 3.89 -6.03 15.37
CA TYR A 105 5.28 -5.68 15.14
C TYR A 105 5.50 -4.19 15.38
N GLN A 106 6.42 -3.87 16.27
CA GLN A 106 6.88 -2.50 16.49
C GLN A 106 8.33 -2.37 16.07
N ARG A 107 8.64 -1.36 15.28
CA ARG A 107 10.00 -1.05 14.82
C ARG A 107 10.29 0.44 14.98
N ARG A 108 11.56 0.78 15.01
CA ARG A 108 12.03 2.17 14.97
C ARG A 108 12.82 2.40 13.69
N GLY A 109 12.67 3.57 13.08
CA GLY A 109 13.40 3.97 11.90
C GLY A 109 12.52 4.13 10.68
N LYS A 110 12.97 3.61 9.52
CA LYS A 110 12.26 3.76 8.25
C LYS A 110 11.36 2.56 7.97
N LEU A 111 10.21 2.81 7.33
CA LEU A 111 9.20 1.80 7.02
C LEU A 111 9.75 0.69 6.10
N LEU A 112 10.43 1.03 5.02
CA LEU A 112 10.92 0.03 4.06
C LEU A 112 11.86 -1.02 4.69
N PRO A 113 12.91 -0.67 5.45
CA PRO A 113 13.72 -1.67 6.15
C PRO A 113 12.94 -2.53 7.14
N ALA A 114 11.90 -1.96 7.77
CA ALA A 114 11.03 -2.72 8.67
C ALA A 114 10.18 -3.76 7.90
N ILE A 115 9.65 -3.40 6.73
CA ILE A 115 8.92 -4.32 5.85
C ILE A 115 9.84 -5.43 5.33
N GLU A 116 11.05 -5.09 4.88
CA GLU A 116 12.03 -6.05 4.35
C GLU A 116 12.43 -7.09 5.40
N HIS A 117 12.48 -6.72 6.67
CA HIS A 117 12.76 -7.66 7.76
C HIS A 117 11.76 -8.84 7.83
N PHE A 118 10.51 -8.62 7.40
CA PHE A 118 9.44 -9.63 7.38
C PHE A 118 9.16 -10.18 5.99
N LYS A 119 10.01 -9.91 5.00
CA LYS A 119 9.77 -10.18 3.58
C LYS A 119 9.26 -11.60 3.29
N GLU A 120 9.82 -12.62 3.93
CA GLU A 120 9.45 -14.02 3.68
C GLU A 120 8.09 -14.41 4.25
N LYS A 121 7.58 -13.64 5.21
CA LYS A 121 6.28 -13.86 5.85
C LYS A 121 5.16 -13.05 5.21
N ASN A 122 5.48 -12.01 4.44
CA ASN A 122 4.48 -11.13 3.88
C ASN A 122 3.94 -11.67 2.55
N ARG A 123 2.62 -11.83 2.47
CA ARG A 123 1.90 -12.16 1.22
C ARG A 123 1.50 -10.92 0.45
N ALA A 124 1.13 -9.87 1.15
CA ALA A 124 0.82 -8.54 0.62
C ALA A 124 1.09 -7.48 1.70
N ILE A 125 1.21 -6.23 1.27
CA ILE A 125 1.37 -5.06 2.14
C ILE A 125 0.13 -4.19 1.98
N ILE A 126 -0.45 -3.76 3.10
CA ILE A 126 -1.58 -2.82 3.12
C ILE A 126 -1.12 -1.54 3.80
N MET A 127 -1.35 -0.41 3.16
CA MET A 127 -0.96 0.90 3.72
C MET A 127 -1.94 1.99 3.29
N GLY A 128 -2.05 3.03 4.10
CA GLY A 128 -2.91 4.17 3.81
C GLY A 128 -2.31 5.08 2.75
N ARG A 129 -3.15 5.72 1.96
CA ARG A 129 -2.73 6.69 0.92
C ARG A 129 -2.04 7.91 1.52
N ARG A 130 -2.43 8.34 2.72
CA ARG A 130 -1.89 9.49 3.44
C ARG A 130 -1.47 9.04 4.82
N GLY A 131 -0.28 9.44 5.25
CA GLY A 131 0.17 9.27 6.61
C GLY A 131 -0.15 10.52 7.46
N GLU A 132 0.22 10.45 8.75
CA GLU A 132 0.00 11.52 9.72
C GLU A 132 0.58 12.87 9.26
N ASP A 133 1.72 12.87 8.56
CA ASP A 133 2.43 14.07 8.09
C ASP A 133 1.77 14.79 6.91
N HIS A 134 0.75 14.20 6.25
CA HIS A 134 0.19 14.72 5.00
C HIS A 134 -1.30 15.08 5.05
N ARG A 135 -1.83 15.39 6.24
CA ARG A 135 -3.26 15.73 6.45
C ARG A 135 -3.77 16.87 5.57
N ASN A 136 -2.91 17.78 5.13
CA ASN A 136 -3.29 19.02 4.46
C ASN A 136 -3.02 19.08 2.96
N SER A 137 -2.47 18.06 2.32
CA SER A 137 -2.19 18.10 0.88
C SER A 137 -3.13 17.18 0.09
N ARG A 138 -3.91 17.78 -0.81
CA ARG A 138 -4.88 17.05 -1.65
C ARG A 138 -4.24 16.27 -2.81
N ILE A 139 -2.96 16.49 -3.11
CA ILE A 139 -2.33 16.03 -4.36
C ILE A 139 -1.08 15.17 -4.11
N ASN A 140 -0.55 15.06 -2.88
CA ASN A 140 0.70 14.34 -2.65
C ASN A 140 0.46 12.93 -2.11
N ILE A 141 1.00 11.94 -2.85
CA ILE A 141 1.18 10.59 -2.35
C ILE A 141 2.23 10.66 -1.24
N GLY A 142 1.99 9.97 -0.11
CA GLY A 142 2.98 9.90 0.95
C GLY A 142 4.31 9.35 0.44
N SER A 143 5.42 9.97 0.79
CA SER A 143 6.77 9.57 0.36
C SER A 143 7.10 8.10 0.67
N GLN A 144 6.48 7.55 1.68
CA GLN A 144 6.61 6.14 2.07
C GLN A 144 5.95 5.19 1.06
N ILE A 145 4.79 5.58 0.47
CA ILE A 145 4.10 4.77 -0.54
C ILE A 145 4.99 4.56 -1.75
N GLU A 146 5.54 5.64 -2.29
CA GLU A 146 6.42 5.55 -3.46
C GLU A 146 7.64 4.66 -3.17
N THR A 147 8.22 4.81 -1.99
CA THR A 147 9.38 4.03 -1.56
C THR A 147 9.05 2.54 -1.43
N VAL A 148 7.95 2.19 -0.77
CA VAL A 148 7.50 0.81 -0.57
C VAL A 148 7.05 0.21 -1.89
N ALA A 149 6.21 0.91 -2.66
CA ALA A 149 5.73 0.46 -3.94
C ALA A 149 6.87 0.17 -4.92
N ARG A 150 7.93 0.94 -4.91
CA ARG A 150 9.10 0.73 -5.78
C ARG A 150 9.98 -0.46 -5.38
N ALA A 151 10.12 -0.71 -4.08
CA ALA A 151 11.00 -1.75 -3.56
C ALA A 151 10.30 -3.10 -3.37
N SER A 152 8.97 -3.12 -3.30
CA SER A 152 8.21 -4.34 -3.08
C SER A 152 8.29 -5.29 -4.27
N SER A 153 8.35 -6.58 -3.98
CA SER A 153 8.18 -7.68 -4.95
C SER A 153 6.85 -8.42 -4.78
N ILE A 154 6.04 -7.99 -3.81
CA ILE A 154 4.71 -8.53 -3.50
C ILE A 154 3.66 -7.44 -3.67
N PRO A 155 2.37 -7.79 -3.84
CA PRO A 155 1.32 -6.80 -4.02
C PRO A 155 1.26 -5.78 -2.88
N VAL A 156 1.02 -4.52 -3.22
CA VAL A 156 0.81 -3.43 -2.27
C VAL A 156 -0.59 -2.86 -2.49
N LEU A 157 -1.46 -3.00 -1.51
CA LEU A 157 -2.77 -2.35 -1.50
C LEU A 157 -2.65 -0.98 -0.82
N ILE A 158 -2.98 0.07 -1.54
CA ILE A 158 -3.04 1.44 -1.05
C ILE A 158 -4.50 1.75 -0.74
N CYS A 159 -4.82 1.89 0.54
CA CYS A 159 -6.17 2.11 1.01
C CYS A 159 -6.64 3.56 0.80
N SER A 160 -7.93 3.69 0.54
CA SER A 160 -8.69 4.93 0.66
C SER A 160 -9.62 4.86 1.87
N GLU A 161 -10.14 5.99 2.26
CA GLU A 161 -11.17 6.15 3.28
C GLU A 161 -12.48 6.67 2.66
N PRO A 162 -13.64 6.27 3.19
CA PRO A 162 -13.84 5.18 4.17
C PRO A 162 -13.63 3.78 3.55
N TYR A 163 -13.51 2.77 4.40
CA TYR A 163 -13.57 1.37 3.95
C TYR A 163 -14.92 1.05 3.32
N ARG A 164 -14.87 0.35 2.19
CA ARG A 164 -16.03 -0.32 1.58
C ARG A 164 -15.63 -1.74 1.25
N GLU A 165 -16.45 -2.70 1.60
CA GLU A 165 -16.22 -4.09 1.22
C GLU A 165 -16.28 -4.22 -0.30
N PRO A 166 -15.19 -4.66 -0.95
CA PRO A 166 -15.13 -4.71 -2.40
C PRO A 166 -16.06 -5.76 -3.00
N LYS A 167 -16.79 -5.39 -4.04
CA LYS A 167 -17.70 -6.23 -4.83
C LYS A 167 -17.28 -6.28 -6.31
N SER A 168 -16.48 -5.31 -6.73
CA SER A 168 -16.01 -5.17 -8.09
C SER A 168 -14.55 -4.78 -8.14
N TYR A 169 -13.90 -5.11 -9.25
CA TYR A 169 -12.53 -4.65 -9.52
C TYR A 169 -12.32 -4.34 -10.99
N MET A 170 -11.37 -3.46 -11.27
CA MET A 170 -10.88 -3.29 -12.63
C MET A 170 -9.36 -3.46 -12.68
N VAL A 171 -8.86 -3.99 -13.80
CA VAL A 171 -7.44 -4.03 -14.13
C VAL A 171 -7.16 -2.98 -15.19
N ALA A 172 -6.31 -2.00 -14.87
CA ALA A 172 -5.81 -1.05 -15.86
C ALA A 172 -4.83 -1.76 -16.79
N PHE A 173 -5.17 -1.84 -18.09
CA PHE A 173 -4.45 -2.64 -19.05
C PHE A 173 -3.99 -1.81 -20.25
N ASP A 174 -2.68 -1.75 -20.48
CA ASP A 174 -2.05 -1.04 -21.58
C ASP A 174 -1.26 -1.97 -22.51
N GLY A 175 -1.32 -3.28 -22.29
CA GLY A 175 -0.54 -4.29 -23.01
C GLY A 175 0.92 -4.39 -22.55
N SER A 176 1.35 -3.62 -21.57
CA SER A 176 2.70 -3.72 -21.01
C SER A 176 2.92 -5.04 -20.28
N LYS A 177 4.19 -5.41 -20.11
CA LYS A 177 4.56 -6.63 -19.34
C LYS A 177 4.03 -6.61 -17.92
N THR A 178 3.93 -5.43 -17.31
CA THR A 178 3.39 -5.27 -15.95
C THR A 178 1.88 -5.37 -15.90
N ALA A 179 1.17 -4.85 -16.90
CA ALA A 179 -0.27 -5.06 -17.04
C ALA A 179 -0.61 -6.55 -17.25
N VAL A 180 0.17 -7.26 -18.08
CA VAL A 180 0.02 -8.71 -18.25
C VAL A 180 0.31 -9.45 -16.94
N LYS A 181 1.33 -9.06 -16.17
CA LYS A 181 1.55 -9.65 -14.83
C LYS A 181 0.39 -9.38 -13.87
N ALA A 182 -0.21 -8.19 -13.93
CA ALA A 182 -1.38 -7.87 -13.12
C ALA A 182 -2.55 -8.82 -13.42
N THR A 183 -2.85 -9.08 -14.69
CA THR A 183 -3.88 -10.05 -15.09
C THR A 183 -3.55 -11.48 -14.65
N GLN A 184 -2.28 -11.88 -14.75
CA GLN A 184 -1.82 -13.21 -14.28
C GLN A 184 -1.92 -13.33 -12.75
N MET A 185 -1.66 -12.27 -12.00
CA MET A 185 -1.82 -12.26 -10.55
C MET A 185 -3.30 -12.41 -10.18
N VAL A 186 -4.19 -11.69 -10.84
CA VAL A 186 -5.63 -11.82 -10.65
C VAL A 186 -6.07 -13.27 -10.91
N ALA A 187 -5.70 -13.84 -12.03
CA ALA A 187 -6.08 -15.22 -12.42
C ALA A 187 -5.57 -16.31 -11.45
N LYS A 188 -4.51 -16.03 -10.67
CA LYS A 188 -3.91 -16.98 -9.72
C LYS A 188 -4.32 -16.74 -8.27
N SER A 189 -4.98 -15.64 -7.97
CA SER A 189 -5.27 -15.23 -6.59
C SER A 189 -6.75 -15.39 -6.27
N GLU A 190 -7.08 -16.12 -5.20
CA GLU A 190 -8.47 -16.21 -4.69
C GLU A 190 -9.00 -14.85 -4.17
N LEU A 191 -8.14 -13.83 -4.04
CA LEU A 191 -8.48 -12.53 -3.48
C LEU A 191 -9.69 -11.88 -4.16
N LEU A 192 -9.67 -11.83 -5.51
CA LEU A 192 -10.68 -11.15 -6.33
C LEU A 192 -11.69 -12.12 -6.97
N LYS A 193 -11.61 -13.42 -6.63
CA LYS A 193 -12.56 -14.40 -7.09
C LYS A 193 -13.96 -14.06 -6.58
N ASP A 194 -14.96 -14.33 -7.38
CA ASP A 194 -16.39 -13.99 -7.12
C ASP A 194 -16.71 -12.49 -7.11
N LEU A 195 -15.73 -11.62 -7.37
CA LEU A 195 -16.01 -10.20 -7.62
C LEU A 195 -16.24 -9.97 -9.11
N GLN A 196 -17.08 -8.97 -9.43
CA GLN A 196 -17.24 -8.53 -10.82
C GLN A 196 -15.96 -7.87 -11.32
N GLY A 197 -15.37 -8.43 -12.38
CA GLY A 197 -14.09 -7.98 -12.92
C GLY A 197 -14.23 -7.21 -14.23
N HIS A 198 -13.36 -6.22 -14.41
CA HIS A 198 -13.26 -5.45 -15.66
C HIS A 198 -11.79 -5.34 -16.06
N ILE A 199 -11.46 -5.55 -17.33
CA ILE A 199 -10.15 -5.20 -17.90
C ILE A 199 -10.35 -3.99 -18.78
N VAL A 200 -9.75 -2.86 -18.40
CA VAL A 200 -9.99 -1.57 -19.03
C VAL A 200 -8.73 -1.09 -19.74
N MET A 201 -8.85 -0.91 -21.07
CA MET A 201 -7.81 -0.33 -21.92
C MET A 201 -8.27 1.04 -22.42
N VAL A 202 -7.41 2.04 -22.32
CA VAL A 202 -7.70 3.41 -22.76
C VAL A 202 -6.81 3.82 -23.93
N GLY A 203 -7.39 4.59 -24.87
CA GLY A 203 -6.73 5.21 -26.03
C GLY A 203 -6.80 4.39 -27.30
N ASN A 204 -6.48 5.04 -28.43
CA ASN A 204 -6.44 4.42 -29.74
C ASN A 204 -5.25 3.46 -29.85
N LYS A 205 -5.51 2.18 -29.67
CA LYS A 205 -4.48 1.14 -29.67
C LYS A 205 -4.46 0.37 -30.98
N LYS A 206 -3.27 -0.10 -31.37
CA LYS A 206 -3.08 -0.98 -32.51
C LYS A 206 -3.83 -2.31 -32.32
N ASP A 207 -4.19 -2.98 -33.40
CA ASP A 207 -4.93 -4.25 -33.34
C ASP A 207 -4.21 -5.35 -32.55
N SER A 208 -2.86 -5.34 -32.55
CA SER A 208 -2.07 -6.24 -31.72
C SER A 208 -2.32 -6.07 -30.22
N LEU A 209 -2.63 -4.86 -29.76
CA LEU A 209 -2.95 -4.59 -28.35
C LEU A 209 -4.40 -4.97 -28.01
N LYS A 210 -5.30 -4.85 -28.96
CA LYS A 210 -6.67 -5.37 -28.82
C LYS A 210 -6.66 -6.90 -28.67
N GLN A 211 -5.81 -7.59 -29.45
CA GLN A 211 -5.62 -9.03 -29.31
C GLN A 211 -5.08 -9.37 -27.90
N SER A 212 -4.08 -8.62 -27.42
CA SER A 212 -3.55 -8.81 -26.05
C SER A 212 -4.62 -8.61 -24.97
N LEU A 213 -5.58 -7.70 -25.18
CA LEU A 213 -6.71 -7.52 -24.27
C LEU A 213 -7.61 -8.77 -24.28
N THR A 214 -7.93 -9.29 -25.46
CA THR A 214 -8.70 -10.54 -25.61
C THR A 214 -8.01 -11.71 -24.94
N ASP A 215 -6.71 -11.89 -25.17
CA ASP A 215 -5.92 -12.95 -24.55
C ASP A 215 -5.90 -12.85 -23.01
N ALA A 216 -5.86 -11.61 -22.48
CA ALA A 216 -5.91 -11.36 -21.03
C ALA A 216 -7.28 -11.74 -20.43
N VAL A 217 -8.38 -11.43 -21.11
CA VAL A 217 -9.73 -11.83 -20.71
C VAL A 217 -9.88 -13.35 -20.74
N GLU A 218 -9.48 -13.98 -21.82
CA GLU A 218 -9.53 -15.46 -21.95
C GLU A 218 -8.74 -16.14 -20.84
N HIS A 219 -7.55 -15.63 -20.50
CA HIS A 219 -6.73 -16.19 -19.44
C HIS A 219 -7.41 -16.09 -18.05
N ILE A 220 -8.01 -14.96 -17.73
CA ILE A 220 -8.69 -14.77 -16.44
C ILE A 220 -10.00 -15.58 -16.41
N THR A 221 -10.76 -15.59 -17.48
CA THR A 221 -12.02 -16.36 -17.58
C THR A 221 -11.77 -17.86 -17.49
N SER A 222 -10.72 -18.38 -18.14
CA SER A 222 -10.33 -19.80 -18.05
C SER A 222 -9.93 -20.21 -16.63
N SER A 223 -9.55 -19.26 -15.78
CA SER A 223 -9.25 -19.48 -14.36
C SER A 223 -10.51 -19.41 -13.46
N GLY A 224 -11.71 -19.26 -14.05
CA GLY A 224 -12.99 -19.27 -13.33
C GLY A 224 -13.44 -17.91 -12.80
N PHE A 225 -12.89 -16.80 -13.30
CA PHE A 225 -13.30 -15.45 -12.95
C PHE A 225 -14.33 -14.90 -13.94
N MET A 226 -15.25 -14.10 -13.46
CA MET A 226 -16.15 -13.30 -14.29
C MET A 226 -15.48 -11.97 -14.61
N VAL A 227 -15.15 -11.74 -15.89
CA VAL A 227 -14.45 -10.54 -16.31
C VAL A 227 -14.94 -10.06 -17.68
N GLU A 228 -15.07 -8.74 -17.83
CA GLU A 228 -15.45 -8.06 -19.06
C GLU A 228 -14.33 -7.16 -19.58
N ALA A 229 -14.17 -7.09 -20.90
CA ALA A 229 -13.21 -6.20 -21.55
C ALA A 229 -13.85 -4.88 -21.95
N HIS A 230 -13.15 -3.79 -21.68
CA HIS A 230 -13.56 -2.44 -22.09
C HIS A 230 -12.40 -1.75 -22.81
N HIS A 231 -12.71 -1.18 -23.97
CA HIS A 231 -11.77 -0.36 -24.73
C HIS A 231 -12.36 1.04 -24.88
N LEU A 232 -11.76 1.98 -24.17
CA LEU A 232 -12.18 3.37 -24.11
C LEU A 232 -11.38 4.21 -25.11
N SER A 233 -12.03 5.14 -25.78
CA SER A 233 -11.43 5.97 -26.84
C SER A 233 -10.81 7.28 -26.34
N GLU A 234 -10.76 7.51 -25.05
CA GLU A 234 -10.18 8.69 -24.44
C GLU A 234 -8.72 8.89 -24.83
N LEU A 235 -8.30 10.16 -24.89
CA LEU A 235 -6.91 10.52 -25.20
C LEU A 235 -6.00 10.38 -23.98
N ASP A 236 -6.52 10.70 -22.77
CA ASP A 236 -5.81 10.57 -21.52
C ASP A 236 -6.18 9.26 -20.80
N ALA A 237 -5.16 8.49 -20.43
CA ALA A 237 -5.36 7.19 -19.82
C ALA A 237 -5.87 7.29 -18.38
N VAL A 238 -5.39 8.28 -17.61
CA VAL A 238 -5.80 8.45 -16.20
C VAL A 238 -7.24 8.89 -16.13
N ASP A 239 -7.60 9.92 -16.91
CA ASP A 239 -8.97 10.44 -16.97
C ASP A 239 -9.97 9.36 -17.40
N GLY A 240 -9.62 8.56 -18.42
CA GLY A 240 -10.46 7.47 -18.89
C GLY A 240 -10.68 6.39 -17.84
N LEU A 241 -9.62 5.97 -17.14
CA LEU A 241 -9.70 4.97 -16.06
C LEU A 241 -10.50 5.48 -14.87
N LEU A 242 -10.25 6.71 -14.42
CA LEU A 242 -10.96 7.31 -13.27
C LEU A 242 -12.44 7.52 -13.58
N ARG A 243 -12.77 7.96 -14.81
CA ARG A 243 -14.16 8.10 -15.23
C ARG A 243 -14.86 6.76 -15.26
N PHE A 244 -14.26 5.73 -15.88
CA PHE A 244 -14.81 4.38 -15.91
C PHE A 244 -15.06 3.84 -14.50
N GLN A 245 -14.11 4.06 -13.59
CA GLN A 245 -14.23 3.66 -12.20
C GLN A 245 -15.48 4.25 -11.53
N VAL A 246 -15.71 5.56 -11.71
CA VAL A 246 -16.85 6.25 -11.10
C VAL A 246 -18.17 5.83 -11.74
N GLU A 247 -18.23 5.77 -13.10
CA GLU A 247 -19.44 5.43 -13.84
C GLU A 247 -19.92 3.99 -13.58
N ASN A 248 -19.01 3.07 -13.25
CA ASN A 248 -19.31 1.65 -13.02
C ASN A 248 -19.20 1.25 -11.54
N ASP A 249 -19.07 2.21 -10.61
CA ASP A 249 -18.95 1.98 -9.16
C ASP A 249 -17.89 0.90 -8.81
N ILE A 250 -16.70 1.03 -9.40
CA ILE A 250 -15.62 0.07 -9.21
C ILE A 250 -14.93 0.27 -7.85
N ASP A 251 -14.93 -0.77 -7.03
CA ASP A 251 -14.41 -0.72 -5.65
C ASP A 251 -12.88 -0.84 -5.56
N ILE A 252 -12.23 -1.56 -6.47
CA ILE A 252 -10.75 -1.74 -6.46
C ILE A 252 -10.20 -1.53 -7.87
N MET A 253 -9.08 -0.79 -7.96
CA MET A 253 -8.28 -0.72 -9.18
C MET A 253 -7.00 -1.55 -9.03
N VAL A 254 -6.70 -2.42 -9.98
CA VAL A 254 -5.44 -3.18 -10.07
C VAL A 254 -4.58 -2.56 -11.15
N VAL A 255 -3.37 -2.18 -10.78
CA VAL A 255 -2.42 -1.51 -11.68
C VAL A 255 -1.10 -2.26 -11.70
N GLY A 256 -0.59 -2.58 -12.87
CA GLY A 256 0.77 -3.04 -13.03
C GLY A 256 1.75 -1.91 -12.73
N ALA A 257 2.59 -2.09 -11.73
CA ALA A 257 3.62 -1.13 -11.36
C ALA A 257 4.98 -1.62 -11.88
N TYR A 258 5.77 -0.69 -12.44
CA TYR A 258 7.14 -0.92 -12.89
C TYR A 258 7.36 -1.93 -14.03
N GLY A 259 7.41 -1.45 -15.25
CA GLY A 259 7.97 -2.20 -16.38
C GLY A 259 9.50 -2.31 -16.32
N ASN A 260 10.05 -3.37 -16.92
CA ASN A 260 11.46 -3.82 -16.88
C ASN A 260 12.51 -2.87 -17.49
N SER A 261 12.32 -1.58 -17.67
CA SER A 261 13.38 -0.70 -18.18
C SER A 261 14.29 -0.24 -17.04
N LYS A 262 15.61 -0.27 -17.29
CA LYS A 262 16.64 0.14 -16.32
C LYS A 262 16.47 1.58 -15.79
N LEU A 263 15.75 2.43 -16.53
CA LEU A 263 15.41 3.82 -16.18
C LEU A 263 14.19 3.93 -15.26
N GLN A 264 13.28 2.94 -15.29
CA GLN A 264 12.04 2.94 -14.48
C GLN A 264 12.27 2.58 -13.00
N ARG A 265 13.47 2.14 -12.62
CA ARG A 265 13.83 1.90 -11.20
C ARG A 265 13.86 3.16 -10.34
N PHE A 266 13.81 4.34 -10.95
CA PHE A 266 13.95 5.61 -10.23
C PHE A 266 12.61 6.34 -9.98
N PHE A 267 11.54 6.02 -10.71
CA PHE A 267 10.25 6.71 -10.55
C PHE A 267 9.09 5.73 -10.63
N LEU A 268 8.07 5.90 -9.78
CA LEU A 268 6.71 5.42 -10.04
C LEU A 268 6.30 6.01 -11.40
N GLY A 269 5.80 5.22 -12.34
CA GLY A 269 5.35 5.78 -13.63
C GLY A 269 4.38 6.93 -13.36
N SER A 270 4.48 8.02 -14.13
CA SER A 270 3.62 9.20 -13.95
C SER A 270 2.13 8.83 -13.87
N THR A 271 1.68 7.94 -14.75
CA THR A 271 0.33 7.40 -14.77
C THR A 271 -0.05 6.68 -13.46
N THR A 272 0.81 5.80 -12.92
CA THR A 272 0.54 5.10 -11.66
C THR A 272 0.47 6.05 -10.48
N THR A 273 1.39 7.01 -10.41
CA THR A 273 1.42 8.06 -9.39
C THR A 273 0.14 8.89 -9.43
N GLU A 274 -0.28 9.30 -10.60
CA GLU A 274 -1.47 10.12 -10.81
C GLU A 274 -2.76 9.35 -10.49
N ILE A 275 -2.86 8.08 -10.87
CA ILE A 275 -3.97 7.20 -10.48
C ILE A 275 -4.06 7.14 -8.94
N ILE A 276 -2.96 6.83 -8.25
CA ILE A 276 -2.96 6.73 -6.77
C ILE A 276 -3.37 8.07 -6.13
N ALA A 277 -2.93 9.19 -6.70
CA ALA A 277 -3.26 10.52 -6.17
C ALA A 277 -4.73 10.89 -6.36
N SER A 278 -5.34 10.50 -7.48
CA SER A 278 -6.63 11.01 -7.95
C SER A 278 -7.80 10.06 -7.72
N THR A 279 -7.55 8.74 -7.63
CA THR A 279 -8.65 7.77 -7.38
C THR A 279 -9.24 7.91 -5.99
N LEU A 280 -10.53 7.65 -5.85
CA LEU A 280 -11.21 7.57 -4.55
C LEU A 280 -11.22 6.14 -3.97
N SER A 281 -10.98 5.13 -4.79
CA SER A 281 -10.97 3.73 -4.39
C SER A 281 -9.56 3.21 -4.10
N PRO A 282 -9.43 2.11 -3.37
CA PRO A 282 -8.13 1.47 -3.15
C PRO A 282 -7.49 0.98 -4.45
N VAL A 283 -6.14 0.98 -4.44
CA VAL A 283 -5.34 0.56 -5.58
C VAL A 283 -4.43 -0.59 -5.17
N ILE A 284 -4.49 -1.71 -5.90
CA ILE A 284 -3.52 -2.81 -5.78
C ILE A 284 -2.42 -2.61 -6.82
N LEU A 285 -1.20 -2.43 -6.37
CA LEU A 285 -0.01 -2.40 -7.20
C LEU A 285 0.60 -3.79 -7.33
N VAL A 286 0.88 -4.21 -8.57
CA VAL A 286 1.47 -5.52 -8.92
C VAL A 286 2.79 -5.32 -9.63
N HIS A 287 3.84 -6.06 -9.24
CA HIS A 287 5.22 -5.91 -9.70
C HIS A 287 5.70 -7.03 -10.62
#